data_e48c0b21fc04f681c413144501c48d07
#
_entry.id   e48c0b21fc04f681c413144501c48d07
#
_cell.length_a   1.000
_cell.length_b   1.000
_cell.length_c   1.000
_cell.angle_alpha   90.00
_cell.angle_beta   90.00
_cell.angle_gamma   90.00
#
_symmetry.space_group_name_H-M   'P 1'
#
loop_
_entity.id
_entity.type
_entity.pdbx_description
1 polymer ?
#
loop_
_entity_poly.entity_id
_entity_poly.type
_entity_poly.pdbx_seq_one_letter_code
_entity_poly.pdbx_strand_id
1 'polypeptide(L)'
;VSRGLGDVYKRQMSDTDAKKLVKNVTDQLKTVSPISGYNSYNFDYLDAYQKMGMRERHVISPYLEKQDYAAGFVAPDEDVSIMINEEDHIRIQAFAAGMNMQKAYTLADKMDDVIGDVLDYSYDQKFGYLTTLPSNAGTGMRASYMLHLPALAGNDKISGLIPEVGRFGLVLKAMEGDNNRALGDIYQLCLLYTSPSPRDTERSR
;
A
#
# COMPACT_ATOMS: atom_id res chain seq x y z
N VAL A 1 -4.47 -0.14 -0.85
CA VAL A 1 -5.16 -0.19 -2.15
C VAL A 1 -4.21 0.30 -3.23
N SER A 2 -4.12 -0.41 -4.36
CA SER A 2 -3.25 -0.09 -5.50
C SER A 2 -4.06 0.24 -6.74
N ARG A 3 -3.68 1.29 -7.47
CA ARG A 3 -4.33 1.76 -8.70
C ARG A 3 -3.32 2.10 -9.78
N GLY A 4 -3.63 1.75 -11.02
CA GLY A 4 -2.97 2.24 -12.21
C GLY A 4 -3.68 3.46 -12.77
N LEU A 5 -2.96 4.30 -13.51
CA LEU A 5 -3.48 5.50 -14.17
C LEU A 5 -3.28 5.38 -15.68
N GLY A 6 -4.36 5.56 -16.45
CA GLY A 6 -4.35 5.54 -17.90
C GLY A 6 -3.78 4.26 -18.51
N ASP A 7 -3.43 4.31 -19.79
CA ASP A 7 -2.85 3.19 -20.54
C ASP A 7 -1.31 3.14 -20.45
N VAL A 8 -0.72 3.82 -19.47
CA VAL A 8 0.74 3.94 -19.34
C VAL A 8 1.30 2.77 -18.56
N TYR A 9 2.09 1.93 -19.20
CA TYR A 9 2.85 0.89 -18.54
C TYR A 9 3.98 1.52 -17.72
N LYS A 10 3.83 1.55 -16.39
CA LYS A 10 4.80 2.18 -15.48
C LYS A 10 6.24 1.68 -15.68
N ARG A 11 6.42 0.38 -15.99
CA ARG A 11 7.76 -0.21 -16.22
C ARG A 11 8.46 0.31 -17.48
N GLN A 12 7.73 0.96 -18.39
CA GLN A 12 8.26 1.53 -19.63
C GLN A 12 8.32 3.06 -19.57
N MET A 13 7.96 3.65 -18.44
CA MET A 13 7.92 5.09 -18.25
C MET A 13 9.34 5.65 -18.17
N SER A 14 9.61 6.72 -18.95
CA SER A 14 10.86 7.45 -18.84
C SER A 14 10.86 8.30 -17.55
N ASP A 15 12.05 8.69 -17.08
CA ASP A 15 12.20 9.61 -15.95
C ASP A 15 11.42 10.91 -16.14
N THR A 16 11.39 11.40 -17.38
CA THR A 16 10.65 12.62 -17.72
C THR A 16 9.14 12.43 -17.55
N ASP A 17 8.62 11.27 -17.96
CA ASP A 17 7.20 10.97 -17.82
C ASP A 17 6.83 10.68 -16.35
N ALA A 18 7.73 10.03 -15.60
CA ALA A 18 7.57 9.85 -14.17
C ALA A 18 7.46 11.19 -13.43
N LYS A 19 8.35 12.15 -13.73
CA LYS A 19 8.28 13.51 -13.15
C LYS A 19 6.98 14.24 -13.52
N LYS A 20 6.54 14.15 -14.77
CA LYS A 20 5.28 14.75 -15.20
C LYS A 20 4.08 14.15 -14.50
N LEU A 21 4.04 12.80 -14.39
CA LEU A 21 2.98 12.08 -13.71
C LEU A 21 2.91 12.50 -12.23
N VAL A 22 4.04 12.44 -11.53
CA VAL A 22 4.13 12.80 -10.10
C VAL A 22 3.66 14.24 -9.89
N LYS A 23 4.12 15.18 -10.75
CA LYS A 23 3.71 16.57 -10.66
C LYS A 23 2.20 16.73 -10.89
N ASN A 24 1.67 16.18 -11.98
CA ASN A 24 0.25 16.32 -12.32
C ASN A 24 -0.66 15.73 -11.25
N VAL A 25 -0.36 14.52 -10.78
CA VAL A 25 -1.13 13.87 -9.71
C VAL A 25 -1.05 14.66 -8.41
N THR A 26 0.15 15.11 -8.03
CA THR A 26 0.33 15.91 -6.82
C THR A 26 -0.44 17.23 -6.88
N ASP A 27 -0.40 17.93 -8.01
CA ASP A 27 -1.09 19.22 -8.19
C ASP A 27 -2.62 19.03 -8.11
N GLN A 28 -3.17 17.97 -8.68
CA GLN A 28 -4.60 17.65 -8.59
C GLN A 28 -5.00 17.30 -7.15
N LEU A 29 -4.28 16.39 -6.49
CA LEU A 29 -4.64 15.95 -5.14
C LEU A 29 -4.51 17.03 -4.07
N LYS A 30 -3.61 18.00 -4.24
CA LYS A 30 -3.48 19.16 -3.33
C LYS A 30 -4.75 20.01 -3.22
N THR A 31 -5.60 19.98 -4.22
CA THR A 31 -6.83 20.79 -4.26
C THR A 31 -8.04 20.08 -3.68
N VAL A 32 -7.93 18.78 -3.38
CA VAL A 32 -9.05 17.92 -3.02
C VAL A 32 -9.11 17.71 -1.51
N SER A 33 -10.28 17.99 -0.90
CA SER A 33 -10.53 17.68 0.51
C SER A 33 -10.86 16.18 0.67
N PRO A 34 -10.31 15.46 1.69
CA PRO A 34 -9.48 15.98 2.79
C PRO A 34 -7.97 16.04 2.50
N ILE A 35 -7.50 15.60 1.31
CA ILE A 35 -6.08 15.46 0.98
C ILE A 35 -5.34 16.80 1.05
N SER A 36 -6.03 17.92 0.75
CA SER A 36 -5.47 19.27 0.88
C SER A 36 -5.01 19.64 2.30
N GLY A 37 -5.51 18.92 3.32
CA GLY A 37 -5.08 19.06 4.70
C GLY A 37 -3.95 18.10 5.13
N TYR A 38 -3.49 17.23 4.22
CA TYR A 38 -2.42 16.28 4.51
C TYR A 38 -1.03 16.89 4.30
N ASN A 39 -0.05 16.37 5.00
CA ASN A 39 1.35 16.72 4.75
C ASN A 39 1.79 16.17 3.40
N SER A 40 2.21 17.05 2.50
CA SER A 40 2.68 16.69 1.15
C SER A 40 4.21 16.58 1.13
N TYR A 41 4.71 15.48 0.60
CA TYR A 41 6.14 15.21 0.49
C TYR A 41 6.51 14.97 -0.97
N ASN A 42 7.58 15.62 -1.43
CA ASN A 42 8.23 15.29 -2.69
C ASN A 42 9.57 14.63 -2.38
N PHE A 43 9.75 13.41 -2.83
CA PHE A 43 10.88 12.55 -2.47
C PHE A 43 12.20 13.01 -3.09
N ASP A 44 12.17 13.83 -4.14
CA ASP A 44 13.37 14.44 -4.73
C ASP A 44 14.08 15.39 -3.75
N TYR A 45 13.36 15.92 -2.76
CA TYR A 45 13.87 16.89 -1.78
C TYR A 45 14.09 16.31 -0.38
N LEU A 46 13.77 15.03 -0.17
CA LEU A 46 13.97 14.36 1.10
C LEU A 46 15.36 13.70 1.16
N ASP A 47 16.04 13.88 2.27
CA ASP A 47 17.28 13.15 2.54
C ASP A 47 17.02 11.68 2.95
N ALA A 48 18.08 10.87 2.98
CA ALA A 48 17.99 9.45 3.29
C ALA A 48 17.43 9.19 4.72
N TYR A 49 17.76 10.05 5.68
CA TYR A 49 17.30 9.89 7.07
C TYR A 49 15.80 10.20 7.19
N GLN A 50 15.33 11.21 6.46
CA GLN A 50 13.92 11.55 6.42
C GLN A 50 13.10 10.40 5.80
N LYS A 51 13.55 9.86 4.66
CA LYS A 51 12.91 8.70 4.01
C LYS A 51 12.91 7.48 4.93
N MET A 52 14.03 7.19 5.59
CA MET A 52 14.14 6.09 6.54
C MET A 52 13.19 6.27 7.72
N GLY A 53 13.11 7.46 8.32
CA GLY A 53 12.18 7.73 9.42
C GLY A 53 10.71 7.59 9.02
N MET A 54 10.34 7.96 7.77
CA MET A 54 8.99 7.72 7.24
C MET A 54 8.72 6.22 7.05
N ARG A 55 9.70 5.45 6.60
CA ARG A 55 9.59 3.99 6.49
C ARG A 55 9.42 3.33 7.86
N GLU A 56 10.20 3.72 8.85
CA GLU A 56 10.11 3.18 10.22
C GLU A 56 8.75 3.46 10.86
N ARG A 57 8.12 4.59 10.55
CA ARG A 57 6.72 4.88 10.93
C ARG A 57 5.69 4.18 10.06
N HIS A 58 6.12 3.38 9.07
CA HIS A 58 5.28 2.66 8.12
C HIS A 58 4.40 3.54 7.22
N VAL A 59 4.64 4.86 7.14
CA VAL A 59 3.87 5.77 6.28
C VAL A 59 4.29 5.69 4.82
N ILE A 60 5.44 5.10 4.54
CA ILE A 60 5.87 4.75 3.17
C ILE A 60 6.36 3.31 3.10
N SER A 61 6.39 2.77 1.89
CA SER A 61 6.92 1.43 1.63
C SER A 61 8.46 1.44 1.50
N PRO A 62 9.14 0.29 1.72
CA PRO A 62 10.55 0.14 1.42
C PRO A 62 10.89 0.35 -0.08
N TYR A 63 9.90 0.17 -0.95
CA TYR A 63 10.05 0.44 -2.38
C TYR A 63 10.12 1.94 -2.65
N LEU A 64 9.19 2.71 -2.07
CA LEU A 64 9.12 4.16 -2.24
C LEU A 64 10.35 4.88 -1.67
N GLU A 65 10.92 4.39 -0.57
CA GLU A 65 12.15 4.92 0.03
C GLU A 65 13.31 5.01 -0.99
N LYS A 66 13.38 4.04 -1.92
CA LYS A 66 14.44 3.91 -2.92
C LYS A 66 14.13 4.59 -4.24
N GLN A 67 12.90 5.13 -4.39
CA GLN A 67 12.51 5.77 -5.64
C GLN A 67 12.99 7.22 -5.68
N ASP A 68 13.49 7.60 -6.85
CA ASP A 68 13.53 8.96 -7.31
C ASP A 68 12.19 9.29 -7.97
N TYR A 69 11.86 10.56 -8.12
CA TYR A 69 10.61 10.99 -8.79
C TYR A 69 9.34 10.37 -8.20
N ALA A 70 9.20 10.46 -6.90
CA ALA A 70 8.03 10.02 -6.16
C ALA A 70 7.49 11.14 -5.28
N ALA A 71 6.23 11.03 -4.90
CA ALA A 71 5.59 11.93 -3.96
C ALA A 71 4.64 11.17 -3.04
N GLY A 72 4.20 11.82 -1.99
CA GLY A 72 3.22 11.25 -1.09
C GLY A 72 2.48 12.30 -0.28
N PHE A 73 1.34 11.89 0.25
CA PHE A 73 0.55 12.64 1.20
C PHE A 73 0.34 11.78 2.44
N VAL A 74 0.51 12.36 3.61
CA VAL A 74 0.34 11.66 4.89
C VAL A 74 -0.62 12.47 5.75
N ALA A 75 -1.65 11.83 6.26
CA ALA A 75 -2.60 12.43 7.19
C ALA A 75 -1.88 12.94 8.45
N PRO A 76 -2.38 13.98 9.13
CA PRO A 76 -1.73 14.53 10.32
C PRO A 76 -1.53 13.53 11.47
N ASP A 77 -2.44 12.57 11.60
CA ASP A 77 -2.40 11.47 12.57
C ASP A 77 -1.77 10.18 12.03
N GLU A 78 -1.22 10.23 10.81
CA GLU A 78 -0.51 9.14 10.14
C GLU A 78 -1.34 7.86 9.94
N ASP A 79 -2.67 7.94 10.06
CA ASP A 79 -3.56 6.80 9.85
C ASP A 79 -3.84 6.50 8.37
N VAL A 80 -3.59 7.48 7.48
CA VAL A 80 -3.67 7.34 6.03
C VAL A 80 -2.44 7.91 5.35
N SER A 81 -1.90 7.18 4.39
CA SER A 81 -0.89 7.66 3.47
C SER A 81 -1.21 7.32 2.02
N ILE A 82 -0.89 8.24 1.12
CA ILE A 82 -1.06 8.11 -0.33
C ILE A 82 0.33 8.22 -0.94
N MET A 83 0.76 7.20 -1.64
CA MET A 83 2.05 7.12 -2.31
C MET A 83 1.84 7.23 -3.81
N ILE A 84 2.61 8.11 -4.47
CA ILE A 84 2.57 8.39 -5.90
C ILE A 84 3.85 7.91 -6.53
N ASN A 85 3.73 7.14 -7.61
CA ASN A 85 4.83 6.51 -8.32
C ASN A 85 5.60 5.49 -7.47
N GLU A 86 4.85 4.74 -6.65
CA GLU A 86 5.31 3.56 -5.93
C GLU A 86 5.44 2.37 -6.91
N GLU A 87 5.28 1.14 -6.53
CA GLU A 87 5.25 -0.02 -7.44
C GLU A 87 4.13 0.11 -8.48
N ASP A 88 2.95 0.57 -8.05
CA ASP A 88 1.86 1.04 -8.88
C ASP A 88 1.84 2.58 -8.95
N HIS A 89 1.03 3.18 -9.81
CA HIS A 89 0.97 4.63 -9.94
C HIS A 89 0.51 5.32 -8.65
N ILE A 90 -0.56 4.77 -8.06
CA ILE A 90 -1.12 5.21 -6.77
C ILE A 90 -1.20 4.01 -5.83
N ARG A 91 -0.75 4.22 -4.60
CA ARG A 91 -0.94 3.28 -3.50
C ARG A 91 -1.50 4.01 -2.29
N ILE A 92 -2.68 3.61 -1.85
CA ILE A 92 -3.34 4.12 -0.66
C ILE A 92 -3.12 3.11 0.46
N GLN A 93 -2.71 3.58 1.62
CA GLN A 93 -2.45 2.78 2.80
C GLN A 93 -3.20 3.39 3.98
N ALA A 94 -3.94 2.57 4.70
CA ALA A 94 -4.69 3.00 5.87
C ALA A 94 -4.43 2.07 7.06
N PHE A 95 -4.32 2.66 8.25
CA PHE A 95 -4.05 1.97 9.50
C PHE A 95 -5.15 2.20 10.52
N ALA A 96 -5.39 1.20 11.32
CA ALA A 96 -6.25 1.32 12.50
C ALA A 96 -5.64 0.52 13.65
N ALA A 97 -5.62 1.10 14.82
CA ALA A 97 -5.12 0.44 16.02
C ALA A 97 -6.02 -0.74 16.42
N GLY A 98 -5.39 -1.79 16.93
CA GLY A 98 -6.06 -3.02 17.38
C GLY A 98 -6.60 -3.85 16.22
N MET A 99 -7.52 -4.78 16.53
CA MET A 99 -8.14 -5.66 15.53
C MET A 99 -9.31 -4.96 14.80
N ASN A 100 -9.08 -3.79 14.23
CA ASN A 100 -10.10 -2.95 13.62
C ASN A 100 -9.94 -2.82 12.10
N MET A 101 -9.97 -3.96 11.41
CA MET A 101 -9.85 -4.02 9.95
C MET A 101 -10.95 -3.22 9.24
N GLN A 102 -12.16 -3.21 9.79
CA GLN A 102 -13.28 -2.46 9.21
C GLN A 102 -13.00 -0.94 9.17
N LYS A 103 -12.39 -0.38 10.22
CA LYS A 103 -12.01 1.04 10.22
C LYS A 103 -10.94 1.31 9.16
N ALA A 104 -9.90 0.47 9.08
CA ALA A 104 -8.85 0.61 8.08
C ALA A 104 -9.41 0.52 6.65
N TYR A 105 -10.33 -0.43 6.41
CA TYR A 105 -11.02 -0.56 5.14
C TYR A 105 -11.81 0.70 4.79
N THR A 106 -12.65 1.18 5.71
CA THR A 106 -13.48 2.38 5.47
C THR A 106 -12.63 3.63 5.18
N LEU A 107 -11.48 3.77 5.84
CA LEU A 107 -10.54 4.87 5.57
C LEU A 107 -9.92 4.76 4.16
N ALA A 108 -9.48 3.55 3.79
CA ALA A 108 -8.89 3.31 2.47
C ALA A 108 -9.90 3.49 1.33
N ASP A 109 -11.12 2.94 1.49
CA ASP A 109 -12.22 3.01 0.55
C ASP A 109 -12.66 4.46 0.29
N LYS A 110 -12.91 5.22 1.37
CA LYS A 110 -13.21 6.65 1.27
C LYS A 110 -12.13 7.43 0.53
N MET A 111 -10.88 7.11 0.75
CA MET A 111 -9.76 7.80 0.11
C MET A 111 -9.63 7.39 -1.36
N ASP A 112 -9.91 6.12 -1.68
CA ASP A 112 -9.95 5.62 -3.05
C ASP A 112 -11.04 6.31 -3.87
N ASP A 113 -12.24 6.48 -3.30
CA ASP A 113 -13.34 7.23 -3.93
C ASP A 113 -12.93 8.69 -4.21
N VAL A 114 -12.40 9.38 -3.19
CA VAL A 114 -11.96 10.79 -3.33
C VAL A 114 -10.91 10.98 -4.41
N ILE A 115 -9.97 10.03 -4.53
CA ILE A 115 -8.92 10.09 -5.56
C ILE A 115 -9.51 9.71 -6.94
N GLY A 116 -10.40 8.71 -6.98
CA GLY A 116 -11.07 8.26 -8.19
C GLY A 116 -11.98 9.32 -8.83
N ASP A 117 -12.51 10.25 -8.02
CA ASP A 117 -13.30 11.38 -8.53
C ASP A 117 -12.48 12.40 -9.35
N VAL A 118 -11.15 12.42 -9.17
CA VAL A 118 -10.26 13.39 -9.83
C VAL A 118 -9.19 12.78 -10.72
N LEU A 119 -8.91 11.49 -10.55
CA LEU A 119 -7.93 10.76 -11.36
C LEU A 119 -8.61 9.62 -12.12
N ASP A 120 -8.32 9.52 -13.42
CA ASP A 120 -8.82 8.43 -14.26
C ASP A 120 -8.05 7.14 -13.96
N TYR A 121 -8.65 6.26 -13.15
CA TYR A 121 -8.10 4.94 -12.89
C TYR A 121 -8.18 4.04 -14.11
N SER A 122 -7.12 3.31 -14.37
CA SER A 122 -7.11 2.26 -15.40
C SER A 122 -7.98 1.09 -14.95
N TYR A 123 -9.08 0.84 -15.68
CA TYR A 123 -10.07 -0.18 -15.35
C TYR A 123 -10.45 -1.02 -16.57
N ASP A 124 -10.57 -2.31 -16.37
CA ASP A 124 -11.02 -3.27 -17.36
C ASP A 124 -12.22 -4.06 -16.81
N GLN A 125 -13.27 -4.23 -17.60
CA GLN A 125 -14.51 -4.91 -17.15
C GLN A 125 -14.28 -6.37 -16.74
N LYS A 126 -13.25 -7.03 -17.30
CA LYS A 126 -12.94 -8.43 -17.03
C LYS A 126 -11.95 -8.61 -15.89
N PHE A 127 -10.99 -7.68 -15.76
CA PHE A 127 -9.88 -7.77 -14.82
C PHE A 127 -9.98 -6.82 -13.62
N GLY A 128 -10.93 -5.90 -13.63
CA GLY A 128 -11.06 -4.86 -12.61
C GLY A 128 -10.02 -3.76 -12.78
N TYR A 129 -9.60 -3.16 -11.69
CA TYR A 129 -8.56 -2.14 -11.71
C TYR A 129 -7.24 -2.72 -12.19
N LEU A 130 -6.68 -2.09 -13.22
CA LEU A 130 -5.39 -2.49 -13.76
C LEU A 130 -4.26 -1.89 -12.93
N THR A 131 -3.21 -2.66 -12.74
CA THR A 131 -2.04 -2.30 -11.96
C THR A 131 -0.78 -2.77 -12.66
N THR A 132 0.37 -2.23 -12.28
CA THR A 132 1.68 -2.62 -12.85
C THR A 132 1.98 -4.10 -12.58
N LEU A 133 1.62 -4.57 -11.39
CA LEU A 133 1.77 -5.97 -11.03
C LEU A 133 0.45 -6.72 -11.20
N PRO A 134 0.41 -7.79 -12.01
CA PRO A 134 -0.80 -8.61 -12.17
C PRO A 134 -1.37 -9.13 -10.84
N SER A 135 -0.53 -9.35 -9.84
CA SER A 135 -0.95 -9.78 -8.50
C SER A 135 -1.75 -8.73 -7.74
N ASN A 136 -1.71 -7.46 -8.15
CA ASN A 136 -2.47 -6.36 -7.56
C ASN A 136 -3.72 -6.00 -8.37
N ALA A 137 -3.88 -6.58 -9.58
CA ALA A 137 -5.05 -6.32 -10.43
C ALA A 137 -6.35 -6.83 -9.79
N GLY A 138 -7.48 -6.27 -10.21
CA GLY A 138 -8.80 -6.59 -9.67
C GLY A 138 -9.28 -5.55 -8.69
N THR A 139 -9.48 -5.91 -7.43
CA THR A 139 -9.82 -4.92 -6.38
C THR A 139 -8.63 -4.06 -6.01
N GLY A 140 -7.40 -4.50 -6.29
CA GLY A 140 -6.16 -3.85 -5.89
C GLY A 140 -5.97 -3.73 -4.38
N MET A 141 -6.77 -4.45 -3.58
CA MET A 141 -6.79 -4.32 -2.13
C MET A 141 -6.04 -5.48 -1.47
N ARG A 142 -5.25 -5.14 -0.46
CA ARG A 142 -4.64 -6.11 0.47
C ARG A 142 -4.93 -5.68 1.89
N ALA A 143 -5.34 -6.63 2.72
CA ALA A 143 -5.58 -6.42 4.14
C ALA A 143 -4.62 -7.29 4.96
N SER A 144 -4.10 -6.74 6.04
CA SER A 144 -3.18 -7.45 6.93
C SER A 144 -3.23 -6.89 8.35
N TYR A 145 -2.80 -7.71 9.30
CA TYR A 145 -2.54 -7.28 10.67
C TYR A 145 -1.04 -7.18 10.91
N MET A 146 -0.60 -6.12 11.56
CA MET A 146 0.74 -6.04 12.14
C MET A 146 0.67 -6.57 13.58
N LEU A 147 1.50 -7.56 13.88
CA LEU A 147 1.52 -8.29 15.15
C LEU A 147 2.90 -8.13 15.79
N HIS A 148 2.93 -7.70 17.04
CA HIS A 148 4.14 -7.71 17.86
C HIS A 148 4.19 -9.01 18.64
N LEU A 149 5.14 -9.89 18.32
CA LEU A 149 5.20 -11.29 18.80
C LEU A 149 6.51 -11.63 19.54
N PRO A 150 6.98 -10.83 20.52
CA PRO A 150 8.30 -11.02 21.13
C PRO A 150 8.41 -12.35 21.88
N ALA A 151 7.34 -12.80 22.54
CA ALA A 151 7.36 -14.06 23.26
C ALA A 151 7.48 -15.29 22.35
N LEU A 152 6.87 -15.25 21.15
CA LEU A 152 6.98 -16.33 20.16
C LEU A 152 8.34 -16.29 19.47
N ALA A 153 8.84 -15.11 19.15
CA ALA A 153 10.16 -14.93 18.55
C ALA A 153 11.29 -15.35 19.50
N GLY A 154 11.22 -14.92 20.77
CA GLY A 154 12.21 -15.26 21.79
C GLY A 154 12.25 -16.76 22.17
N ASN A 155 11.20 -17.50 21.88
CA ASN A 155 11.11 -18.97 22.09
C ASN A 155 11.25 -19.78 20.79
N ASP A 156 11.69 -19.17 19.70
CA ASP A 156 11.87 -19.78 18.36
C ASP A 156 10.60 -20.49 17.83
N LYS A 157 9.39 -19.98 18.22
CA LYS A 157 8.11 -20.58 17.82
C LYS A 157 7.55 -20.03 16.49
N ILE A 158 8.14 -18.97 15.94
CA ILE A 158 7.66 -18.35 14.69
C ILE A 158 7.76 -19.32 13.51
N SER A 159 8.87 -20.06 13.39
CA SER A 159 9.07 -21.05 12.31
C SER A 159 8.00 -22.13 12.29
N GLY A 160 7.53 -22.57 13.47
CA GLY A 160 6.43 -23.52 13.59
C GLY A 160 5.05 -22.90 13.30
N LEU A 161 4.87 -21.61 13.59
CA LEU A 161 3.61 -20.90 13.37
C LEU A 161 3.35 -20.62 11.87
N ILE A 162 4.39 -20.35 11.08
CA ILE A 162 4.27 -20.04 9.65
C ILE A 162 3.48 -21.12 8.89
N PRO A 163 3.84 -22.41 8.94
CA PRO A 163 3.06 -23.44 8.24
C PRO A 163 1.65 -23.62 8.82
N GLU A 164 1.44 -23.41 10.10
CA GLU A 164 0.12 -23.53 10.72
C GLU A 164 -0.85 -22.47 10.19
N VAL A 165 -0.44 -21.19 10.14
CA VAL A 165 -1.28 -20.13 9.57
C VAL A 165 -1.48 -20.32 8.06
N GLY A 166 -0.50 -20.92 7.37
CA GLY A 166 -0.58 -21.27 5.96
C GLY A 166 -1.73 -22.22 5.63
N ARG A 167 -2.10 -23.12 6.54
CA ARG A 167 -3.25 -24.02 6.39
C ARG A 167 -4.58 -23.30 6.32
N PHE A 168 -4.65 -22.07 6.85
CA PHE A 168 -5.82 -21.22 6.80
C PHE A 168 -5.78 -20.22 5.63
N GLY A 169 -4.85 -20.38 4.68
CA GLY A 169 -4.68 -19.44 3.56
C GLY A 169 -4.08 -18.10 3.98
N LEU A 170 -3.36 -18.06 5.09
CA LEU A 170 -2.70 -16.88 5.61
C LEU A 170 -1.19 -16.97 5.44
N VAL A 171 -0.53 -15.83 5.33
CA VAL A 171 0.93 -15.72 5.32
C VAL A 171 1.38 -14.88 6.50
N LEU A 172 2.26 -15.43 7.30
CA LEU A 172 2.98 -14.69 8.33
C LEU A 172 4.40 -14.41 7.82
N LYS A 173 4.77 -13.14 7.77
CA LYS A 173 6.11 -12.71 7.34
C LYS A 173 6.65 -11.63 8.25
N ALA A 174 7.96 -11.53 8.37
CA ALA A 174 8.60 -10.39 9.01
C ALA A 174 8.25 -9.08 8.28
N MET A 175 8.01 -8.01 9.02
CA MET A 175 7.91 -6.68 8.44
C MET A 175 9.26 -6.24 7.87
N GLU A 176 10.31 -6.42 8.66
CA GLU A 176 11.70 -6.19 8.28
C GLU A 176 12.58 -7.29 8.89
N GLY A 177 13.69 -7.62 8.23
CA GLY A 177 14.60 -8.67 8.65
C GLY A 177 14.35 -10.01 7.96
N ASP A 178 14.74 -11.10 8.63
CA ASP A 178 14.47 -12.47 8.18
C ASP A 178 13.07 -12.92 8.64
N ASN A 179 12.40 -13.75 7.84
CA ASN A 179 11.07 -14.26 8.15
C ASN A 179 10.98 -14.98 9.50
N ASN A 180 12.07 -15.58 9.94
CA ASN A 180 12.12 -16.26 11.25
C ASN A 180 12.47 -15.29 12.40
N ARG A 181 13.02 -14.11 12.09
CA ARG A 181 13.48 -13.14 13.08
C ARG A 181 13.29 -11.72 12.55
N ALA A 182 12.09 -11.18 12.78
CA ALA A 182 11.76 -9.83 12.42
C ALA A 182 12.48 -8.82 13.31
N LEU A 183 12.89 -7.68 12.73
CA LEU A 183 13.37 -6.55 13.53
C LEU A 183 12.24 -6.04 14.41
N GLY A 184 12.53 -5.88 15.71
CA GLY A 184 11.54 -5.47 16.70
C GLY A 184 10.41 -6.48 16.93
N ASP A 185 10.58 -7.74 16.48
CA ASP A 185 9.57 -8.81 16.60
C ASP A 185 8.20 -8.47 16.01
N ILE A 186 8.21 -7.62 14.95
CA ILE A 186 6.99 -7.19 14.25
C ILE A 186 6.79 -8.04 13.00
N TYR A 187 5.66 -8.71 12.95
CA TYR A 187 5.25 -9.58 11.86
C TYR A 187 3.98 -9.08 11.20
N GLN A 188 3.86 -9.34 9.92
CA GLN A 188 2.65 -9.07 9.13
C GLN A 188 1.92 -10.37 8.84
N LEU A 189 0.66 -10.46 9.26
CA LEU A 189 -0.26 -11.54 8.93
C LEU A 189 -1.22 -11.06 7.85
N CYS A 190 -1.18 -11.69 6.67
CA CYS A 190 -2.02 -11.29 5.53
C CYS A 190 -2.65 -12.51 4.87
N LEU A 191 -3.73 -12.30 4.12
CA LEU A 191 -4.31 -13.33 3.26
C LEU A 191 -3.33 -13.69 2.14
N LEU A 192 -3.23 -14.98 1.84
CA LEU A 192 -2.39 -15.50 0.75
C LEU A 192 -2.90 -15.03 -0.62
N TYR A 193 -4.23 -14.90 -0.75
CA TYR A 193 -4.90 -14.44 -1.96
C TYR A 193 -5.39 -13.01 -1.78
N THR A 194 -5.18 -12.19 -2.80
CA THR A 194 -5.85 -10.89 -2.92
C THR A 194 -7.37 -11.11 -2.94
N SER A 195 -8.12 -10.08 -2.54
CA SER A 195 -9.60 -10.07 -2.63
C SER A 195 -10.10 -10.72 -3.90
N PRO A 196 -11.26 -11.40 -3.85
CA PRO A 196 -11.84 -12.04 -5.02
C PRO A 196 -11.89 -11.06 -6.19
N SER A 197 -11.50 -11.54 -7.38
CA SER A 197 -11.66 -10.75 -8.60
C SER A 197 -13.15 -10.48 -8.83
N PRO A 198 -13.54 -9.48 -9.64
CA PRO A 198 -14.92 -9.25 -10.02
C PRO A 198 -15.65 -10.51 -10.50
N ARG A 199 -14.91 -11.46 -11.10
CA ARG A 199 -15.45 -12.78 -11.50
C ARG A 199 -15.85 -13.68 -10.33
N ASP A 200 -15.18 -13.57 -9.19
CA ASP A 200 -15.47 -14.42 -8.03
C ASP A 200 -16.70 -13.91 -7.27
N THR A 201 -16.97 -12.59 -7.33
CA THR A 201 -18.20 -11.98 -6.78
C THR A 201 -19.44 -12.28 -7.60
N GLU A 202 -19.31 -12.48 -8.92
CA GLU A 202 -20.46 -12.88 -9.79
C GLU A 202 -20.86 -14.35 -9.59
N ARG A 203 -19.93 -15.23 -9.19
CA ARG A 203 -20.23 -16.65 -8.93
C ARG A 203 -20.93 -16.91 -7.59
N SER A 204 -20.94 -15.94 -6.70
CA SER A 204 -21.56 -16.03 -5.36
C SER A 204 -22.94 -15.33 -5.29
N ARG A 205 -23.48 -14.91 -6.41
CA ARG A 205 -24.86 -14.45 -6.60
C ARG A 205 -25.59 -15.44 -7.52
#